data_e23c80c4a25aa4387048911d76028449
#
_entry.id   e23c80c4a25aa4387048911d76028449
#
_cell.length_a   1.000
_cell.length_b   1.000
_cell.length_c   1.000
_cell.angle_alpha   90.00
_cell.angle_beta   90.00
_cell.angle_gamma   90.00
#
_symmetry.space_group_name_H-M   'P 1'
#
loop_
_entity.id
_entity.type
_entity.pdbx_description
1 polymer ?
#
loop_
_entity_poly.entity_id
_entity_poly.type
_entity_poly.pdbx_seq_one_letter_code
_entity_poly.pdbx_strand_id
1 'polypeptide(L)'
;MPELRQEYLDILEKREWSVSSYTDDGRVEIEWYSPAGEDFIICVGVEKFPDEVLDYSDSFDPDEHIAMWIEAKQSGTQGVPGARQIVHDAEEIEKELDELAFELQEAERKLWLTGITVPSDR
;
A
#
# COMPACT_ATOMS: atom_id res chain seq x y z
N MET A 1 -6.67 19.49 7.79
CA MET A 1 -5.75 18.45 7.30
C MET A 1 -6.48 17.59 6.27
N PRO A 2 -5.90 17.38 5.10
CA PRO A 2 -6.56 16.57 4.07
C PRO A 2 -6.65 15.11 4.50
N GLU A 3 -7.79 14.50 4.20
CA GLU A 3 -8.04 13.09 4.48
C GLU A 3 -8.43 12.39 3.19
N LEU A 4 -8.30 11.08 3.18
CA LEU A 4 -8.69 10.28 2.03
C LEU A 4 -10.20 10.35 1.81
N ARG A 5 -10.61 10.30 0.55
CA ARG A 5 -12.02 10.23 0.19
C ARG A 5 -12.61 8.92 0.69
N GLN A 6 -13.89 8.96 0.99
CA GLN A 6 -14.57 7.77 1.52
C GLN A 6 -14.48 6.59 0.56
N GLU A 7 -14.52 6.85 -0.75
CA GLU A 7 -14.41 5.79 -1.75
C GLU A 7 -13.10 5.02 -1.61
N TYR A 8 -12.01 5.72 -1.32
CA TYR A 8 -10.70 5.08 -1.13
C TYR A 8 -10.62 4.37 0.22
N LEU A 9 -11.20 4.98 1.26
CA LEU A 9 -11.25 4.33 2.57
C LEU A 9 -12.01 3.01 2.52
N ASP A 10 -13.11 2.97 1.75
CA ASP A 10 -13.90 1.75 1.59
C ASP A 10 -13.10 0.64 0.91
N ILE A 11 -12.29 1.00 -0.09
CA ILE A 11 -11.42 0.03 -0.77
C ILE A 11 -10.36 -0.50 0.19
N LEU A 12 -9.73 0.39 0.95
CA LEU A 12 -8.74 -0.02 1.93
C LEU A 12 -9.33 -0.99 2.94
N GLU A 13 -10.50 -0.67 3.49
CA GLU A 13 -11.14 -1.54 4.46
C GLU A 13 -11.47 -2.91 3.88
N LYS A 14 -12.03 -2.92 2.67
CA LYS A 14 -12.37 -4.18 1.99
C LYS A 14 -11.14 -5.06 1.79
N ARG A 15 -9.99 -4.46 1.51
CA ARG A 15 -8.75 -5.20 1.27
C ARG A 15 -7.91 -5.37 2.53
N GLU A 16 -8.48 -5.04 3.68
CA GLU A 16 -7.86 -5.23 4.99
C GLU A 16 -6.65 -4.33 5.24
N TRP A 17 -6.63 -3.20 4.57
CA TRP A 17 -5.68 -2.13 4.91
C TRP A 17 -6.30 -1.23 5.96
N SER A 18 -5.47 -0.65 6.81
CA SER A 18 -5.92 0.35 7.78
C SER A 18 -5.10 1.62 7.63
N VAL A 19 -5.71 2.73 7.98
CA VAL A 19 -5.01 4.02 8.03
C VAL A 19 -4.37 4.14 9.41
N SER A 20 -3.04 4.21 9.43
CA SER A 20 -2.31 4.35 10.69
C SER A 20 -2.27 5.78 11.16
N SER A 21 -1.98 6.72 10.27
CA SER A 21 -1.91 8.12 10.63
C SER A 21 -1.90 9.01 9.40
N TYR A 22 -2.22 10.28 9.61
CA TYR A 22 -2.03 11.33 8.63
C TYR A 22 -0.89 12.23 9.11
N THR A 23 -0.04 12.67 8.18
CA THR A 23 1.07 13.54 8.55
C THR A 23 0.72 15.01 8.29
N ASP A 24 1.50 15.90 8.89
CA ASP A 24 1.27 17.34 8.73
C ASP A 24 1.54 17.84 7.32
N ASP A 25 2.35 17.11 6.56
CA ASP A 25 2.73 17.50 5.20
C ASP A 25 1.83 16.90 4.12
N GLY A 26 0.66 16.40 4.49
CA GLY A 26 -0.32 15.93 3.51
C GLY A 26 -0.12 14.49 3.05
N ARG A 27 0.51 13.67 3.86
CA ARG A 27 0.72 12.26 3.56
C ARG A 27 -0.12 11.39 4.49
N VAL A 28 -0.28 10.14 4.12
CA VAL A 28 -1.01 9.16 4.92
C VAL A 28 -0.19 7.88 4.99
N GLU A 29 -0.19 7.26 6.18
CA GLU A 29 0.41 5.94 6.37
C GLU A 29 -0.70 4.91 6.38
N ILE A 30 -0.57 3.91 5.52
CA ILE A 30 -1.51 2.80 5.49
C ILE A 30 -0.74 1.50 5.74
N GLU A 31 -1.42 0.56 6.39
CA GLU A 31 -0.80 -0.64 6.90
C GLU A 31 -1.58 -1.88 6.47
N TRP A 32 -0.86 -2.92 6.12
CA TRP A 32 -1.43 -4.21 5.74
C TRP A 32 -0.56 -5.33 6.31
N TYR A 33 -1.19 -6.34 6.90
CA TYR A 33 -0.43 -7.48 7.40
C TYR A 33 -0.30 -8.53 6.31
N SER A 34 0.94 -8.88 6.00
CA SER A 34 1.22 -9.89 4.98
C SER A 34 0.87 -11.28 5.48
N PRO A 35 0.83 -12.29 4.59
CA PRO A 35 0.54 -13.67 5.02
C PRO A 35 1.50 -14.20 6.07
N ALA A 36 2.76 -13.77 6.06
CA ALA A 36 3.73 -14.16 7.07
C ALA A 36 3.61 -13.35 8.36
N GLY A 37 2.67 -12.40 8.42
CA GLY A 37 2.45 -11.57 9.60
C GLY A 37 3.31 -10.33 9.66
N GLU A 38 3.96 -9.97 8.56
CA GLU A 38 4.74 -8.75 8.53
C GLU A 38 3.83 -7.52 8.48
N ASP A 39 4.21 -6.52 9.25
CA ASP A 39 3.53 -5.24 9.29
C ASP A 39 4.05 -4.37 8.14
N PHE A 40 3.35 -4.39 7.02
CA PHE A 40 3.78 -3.68 5.82
C PHE A 40 3.12 -2.29 5.78
N ILE A 41 3.93 -1.25 5.91
CA ILE A 41 3.45 0.13 5.98
C ILE A 41 4.00 0.92 4.81
N ILE A 42 3.14 1.69 4.14
CA ILE A 42 3.60 2.65 3.14
C ILE A 42 3.08 4.03 3.50
N CYS A 43 3.85 5.05 3.11
CA CYS A 43 3.50 6.45 3.35
C CYS A 43 3.44 7.17 2.01
N VAL A 44 2.26 7.65 1.64
CA VAL A 44 2.04 8.26 0.34
C VAL A 44 1.20 9.52 0.47
N GLY A 45 1.23 10.37 -0.55
CA GLY A 45 0.47 11.61 -0.53
C GLY A 45 -1.03 11.38 -0.58
N VAL A 46 -1.78 12.22 0.11
CA VAL A 46 -3.23 12.13 0.14
C VAL A 46 -3.86 12.70 -1.13
N GLU A 47 -3.33 13.81 -1.62
CA GLU A 47 -3.95 14.55 -2.73
C GLU A 47 -4.05 13.74 -4.02
N LYS A 48 -3.01 12.98 -4.34
CA LYS A 48 -2.99 12.11 -5.52
C LYS A 48 -2.84 10.67 -5.11
N PHE A 49 -3.63 10.27 -4.15
CA PHE A 49 -3.50 8.97 -3.51
C PHE A 49 -3.46 7.80 -4.50
N PRO A 50 -4.40 7.67 -5.47
CA PRO A 50 -4.32 6.54 -6.40
C PRO A 50 -3.03 6.52 -7.21
N ASP A 51 -2.57 7.68 -7.69
CA ASP A 51 -1.33 7.76 -8.47
C ASP A 51 -0.11 7.42 -7.62
N GLU A 52 -0.09 7.86 -6.37
CA GLU A 52 1.02 7.60 -5.47
C GLU A 52 1.11 6.12 -5.09
N VAL A 53 -0.03 5.47 -4.90
CA VAL A 53 -0.04 4.04 -4.63
C VAL A 53 0.44 3.27 -5.87
N LEU A 54 0.02 3.69 -7.06
CA LEU A 54 0.49 3.06 -8.29
C LEU A 54 2.00 3.20 -8.44
N ASP A 55 2.53 4.40 -8.20
CA ASP A 55 3.98 4.62 -8.26
C ASP A 55 4.72 3.74 -7.26
N TYR A 56 4.17 3.58 -6.06
CA TYR A 56 4.77 2.72 -5.07
C TYR A 56 4.77 1.26 -5.54
N SER A 57 3.65 0.81 -6.10
CA SER A 57 3.54 -0.55 -6.63
C SER A 57 4.56 -0.79 -7.75
N ASP A 58 4.70 0.17 -8.65
CA ASP A 58 5.65 0.05 -9.76
C ASP A 58 7.10 0.00 -9.30
N SER A 59 7.41 0.65 -8.19
CA SER A 59 8.79 0.69 -7.67
C SER A 59 9.09 -0.39 -6.65
N PHE A 60 8.08 -1.16 -6.22
CA PHE A 60 8.32 -2.21 -5.24
C PHE A 60 9.19 -3.31 -5.83
N ASP A 61 10.26 -3.65 -5.12
CA ASP A 61 11.22 -4.66 -5.55
C ASP A 61 11.13 -5.86 -4.60
N PRO A 62 10.49 -6.96 -5.03
CA PRO A 62 10.39 -8.14 -4.16
C PRO A 62 11.75 -8.70 -3.76
N ASP A 63 12.73 -8.62 -4.64
CA ASP A 63 14.07 -9.14 -4.34
C ASP A 63 14.74 -8.36 -3.22
N GLU A 64 14.58 -7.04 -3.23
CA GLU A 64 15.10 -6.20 -2.15
C GLU A 64 14.40 -6.52 -0.82
N HIS A 65 13.08 -6.70 -0.86
CA HIS A 65 12.31 -7.06 0.32
C HIS A 65 12.78 -8.39 0.89
N ILE A 66 13.00 -9.37 0.02
CA ILE A 66 13.52 -10.69 0.42
C ILE A 66 14.89 -10.55 1.06
N ALA A 67 15.76 -9.75 0.46
CA ALA A 67 17.11 -9.56 0.98
C ALA A 67 17.11 -8.95 2.38
N MET A 68 16.22 -8.00 2.62
CA MET A 68 16.09 -7.38 3.94
C MET A 68 15.70 -8.38 5.01
N TRP A 69 14.77 -9.28 4.70
CA TRP A 69 14.33 -10.29 5.66
C TRP A 69 15.41 -11.33 5.92
N ILE A 70 16.14 -11.72 4.86
CA ILE A 70 17.26 -12.68 5.02
C ILE A 70 18.33 -12.06 5.90
N GLU A 71 18.65 -10.79 5.72
CA GLU A 71 19.61 -10.10 6.55
C GLU A 71 19.15 -10.07 8.02
N ALA A 72 17.88 -9.81 8.26
CA ALA A 72 17.32 -9.83 9.60
C ALA A 72 17.47 -11.22 10.23
N LYS A 73 17.24 -12.27 9.44
CA LYS A 73 17.39 -13.64 9.92
C LYS A 73 18.84 -13.94 10.29
N GLN A 74 19.80 -13.49 9.48
CA GLN A 74 21.21 -13.69 9.74
C GLN A 74 21.68 -12.97 11.00
N SER A 75 21.05 -11.84 11.32
CA SER A 75 21.41 -11.09 12.52
C SER A 75 20.78 -11.67 13.79
N GLY A 76 20.06 -12.80 13.67
CA GLY A 76 19.52 -13.49 14.83
C GLY A 76 18.19 -12.94 15.32
N THR A 77 17.50 -12.16 14.51
CA THR A 77 16.16 -11.64 14.86
C THR A 77 15.19 -12.82 15.01
N GLN A 78 14.52 -12.88 16.14
CA GLN A 78 13.55 -13.95 16.39
C GLN A 78 12.25 -13.69 15.63
N GLY A 79 11.57 -14.79 15.29
CA GLY A 79 10.28 -14.72 14.64
C GLY A 79 10.35 -14.50 13.13
N VAL A 80 11.56 -14.46 12.56
CA VAL A 80 11.72 -14.33 11.11
C VAL A 80 11.27 -15.62 10.42
N PRO A 81 10.41 -15.55 9.40
CA PRO A 81 9.96 -16.75 8.68
C PRO A 81 11.09 -17.47 7.95
N GLY A 82 10.86 -18.72 7.58
CA GLY A 82 11.79 -19.45 6.73
C GLY A 82 11.90 -18.84 5.33
N ALA A 83 12.96 -19.20 4.60
CA ALA A 83 13.24 -18.59 3.31
C ALA A 83 12.08 -18.70 2.32
N ARG A 84 11.40 -19.85 2.28
CA ARG A 84 10.27 -20.04 1.36
C ARG A 84 9.11 -19.10 1.70
N GLN A 85 8.86 -18.90 2.99
CA GLN A 85 7.81 -18.00 3.41
C GLN A 85 8.15 -16.56 3.06
N ILE A 86 9.41 -16.19 3.16
CA ILE A 86 9.86 -14.83 2.82
C ILE A 86 9.60 -14.56 1.35
N VAL A 87 9.97 -15.51 0.47
CA VAL A 87 9.77 -15.36 -0.97
C VAL A 87 8.28 -15.27 -1.29
N HIS A 88 7.49 -16.18 -0.73
CA HIS A 88 6.04 -16.16 -0.95
C HIS A 88 5.42 -14.87 -0.45
N ASP A 89 5.86 -14.39 0.69
CA ASP A 89 5.33 -13.17 1.28
C ASP A 89 5.61 -11.95 0.40
N ALA A 90 6.81 -11.85 -0.14
CA ALA A 90 7.16 -10.76 -1.04
C ALA A 90 6.29 -10.78 -2.30
N GLU A 91 6.02 -11.96 -2.83
CA GLU A 91 5.14 -12.11 -3.99
C GLU A 91 3.71 -11.68 -3.67
N GLU A 92 3.22 -12.02 -2.48
CA GLU A 92 1.88 -11.61 -2.06
C GLU A 92 1.78 -10.12 -1.81
N ILE A 93 2.81 -9.50 -1.27
CA ILE A 93 2.86 -8.05 -1.11
C ILE A 93 2.80 -7.36 -2.47
N GLU A 94 3.59 -7.84 -3.42
CA GLU A 94 3.60 -7.29 -4.77
C GLU A 94 2.22 -7.39 -5.41
N LYS A 95 1.61 -8.56 -5.30
CA LYS A 95 0.28 -8.80 -5.85
C LYS A 95 -0.75 -7.86 -5.21
N GLU A 96 -0.70 -7.74 -3.89
CA GLU A 96 -1.66 -6.89 -3.17
C GLU A 96 -1.49 -5.43 -3.57
N LEU A 97 -0.25 -4.95 -3.71
CA LEU A 97 -0.01 -3.58 -4.14
C LEU A 97 -0.57 -3.33 -5.54
N ASP A 98 -0.35 -4.26 -6.46
CA ASP A 98 -0.86 -4.13 -7.82
C ASP A 98 -2.39 -4.08 -7.84
N GLU A 99 -3.02 -4.96 -7.07
CA GLU A 99 -4.48 -5.03 -7.03
C GLU A 99 -5.08 -3.80 -6.34
N LEU A 100 -4.44 -3.34 -5.26
CA LEU A 100 -4.88 -2.12 -4.59
C LEU A 100 -4.78 -0.93 -5.52
N ALA A 101 -3.64 -0.78 -6.18
CA ALA A 101 -3.43 0.33 -7.11
C ALA A 101 -4.47 0.31 -8.23
N PHE A 102 -4.76 -0.87 -8.76
CA PHE A 102 -5.76 -1.02 -9.81
C PHE A 102 -7.15 -0.58 -9.33
N GLU A 103 -7.57 -1.05 -8.16
CA GLU A 103 -8.89 -0.67 -7.64
C GLU A 103 -9.00 0.82 -7.37
N LEU A 104 -7.94 1.42 -6.83
CA LEU A 104 -7.94 2.85 -6.56
C LEU A 104 -8.02 3.66 -7.86
N GLN A 105 -7.29 3.25 -8.90
CA GLN A 105 -7.35 3.91 -10.19
C GLN A 105 -8.74 3.79 -10.81
N GLU A 106 -9.37 2.64 -10.69
CA GLU A 106 -10.73 2.45 -11.18
C GLU A 106 -11.73 3.32 -10.45
N ALA A 107 -11.58 3.45 -9.14
CA ALA A 107 -12.46 4.32 -8.36
C ALA A 107 -12.30 5.77 -8.77
N GLU A 108 -11.07 6.23 -8.98
CA GLU A 108 -10.82 7.58 -9.43
C GLU A 108 -11.45 7.83 -10.80
N ARG A 109 -11.30 6.88 -11.72
CA ARG A 109 -11.89 6.99 -13.05
C ARG A 109 -13.41 7.09 -12.98
N LYS A 110 -14.03 6.32 -12.09
CA LYS A 110 -15.49 6.37 -11.92
C LYS A 110 -15.95 7.72 -11.39
N LEU A 111 -15.19 8.33 -10.50
CA LEU A 111 -15.51 9.65 -10.01
C LEU A 111 -15.54 10.67 -11.15
N TRP A 112 -14.60 10.58 -12.06
CA TRP A 112 -14.56 11.42 -13.25
C TRP A 112 -15.80 11.18 -14.13
N LEU A 113 -16.11 9.92 -14.40
CA LEU A 113 -17.18 9.56 -15.33
C LEU A 113 -18.58 9.91 -14.80
N THR A 114 -18.76 9.90 -13.48
CA THR A 114 -20.05 10.21 -12.88
C THR A 114 -20.25 11.70 -12.67
N GLY A 115 -19.29 12.53 -13.03
CA GLY A 115 -19.40 13.97 -12.85
C GLY A 115 -19.19 14.44 -11.43
N ILE A 116 -18.75 13.57 -10.53
CA ILE A 116 -18.36 13.97 -9.19
C ILE A 116 -17.07 14.77 -9.32
N THR A 117 -17.03 15.94 -8.72
CA THR A 117 -15.90 16.83 -8.84
C THR A 117 -14.64 16.20 -8.31
N VAL A 118 -13.63 16.16 -9.17
CA VAL A 118 -12.28 15.78 -8.76
C VAL A 118 -11.53 17.09 -8.47
N PRO A 119 -11.08 17.29 -7.24
CA PRO A 119 -10.47 18.55 -6.86
C PRO A 119 -9.24 18.85 -7.71
N SER A 120 -8.99 20.12 -7.92
CA SER A 120 -7.78 20.65 -8.53
C SER A 120 -7.59 20.33 -10.00
N ASP A 121 -8.52 19.70 -10.65
CA ASP A 121 -8.33 19.30 -12.05
C ASP A 121 -8.89 20.29 -13.05
N ARG A 122 -9.37 21.41 -12.58
CA ARG A 122 -9.99 22.38 -13.47
C ARG A 122 -9.39 23.74 -13.28
#